data_2002517d8d39d964abd2ab6e413494e9
#
_entry.id   2002517d8d39d964abd2ab6e413494e9
#
_cell.length_a   1.000
_cell.length_b   1.000
_cell.length_c   1.000
_cell.angle_alpha   90.00
_cell.angle_beta   90.00
_cell.angle_gamma   90.00
#
_symmetry.space_group_name_H-M   'P 1'
#
loop_
_entity.id
_entity.type
_entity.pdbx_description
1 polymer ?
#
loop_
_entity_poly.entity_id
_entity_poly.type
_entity_poly.pdbx_seq_one_letter_code
_entity_poly.pdbx_strand_id
1 'polypeptide(L)'
;MHPDSSQVFNTSSTLFTLELFDKYKNDNLILAPFFLDPIQAKSYIAGLDFFVGARMHSCIAAFSSGVPVFPMAYSRKFNGLFKDTLQYEWMGDCVNESNDEVFTNMKDAFNNRELLFNKIKSSTEDIVKPRLILLKEKIKEIII
;
A
#
# COMPACT_ATOMS: atom_id res chain seq x y z
N MET A 1 -24.09 -14.29 -15.13
CA MET A 1 -23.39 -15.54 -14.73
C MET A 1 -22.43 -15.15 -13.63
N HIS A 2 -22.74 -15.39 -12.37
CA HIS A 2 -21.78 -15.17 -11.28
C HIS A 2 -20.68 -16.24 -11.42
N PRO A 3 -19.40 -15.86 -11.41
CA PRO A 3 -18.34 -16.85 -11.34
C PRO A 3 -18.55 -17.65 -10.04
N ASP A 4 -18.44 -18.95 -10.17
CA ASP A 4 -18.54 -19.89 -9.06
C ASP A 4 -17.57 -19.44 -7.94
N SER A 5 -18.15 -19.01 -6.83
CA SER A 5 -17.39 -18.51 -5.67
C SER A 5 -16.42 -19.55 -5.09
N SER A 6 -16.57 -20.84 -5.45
CA SER A 6 -15.70 -21.92 -5.01
C SER A 6 -14.31 -21.90 -5.63
N GLN A 7 -14.11 -21.31 -6.82
CA GLN A 7 -12.81 -21.25 -7.47
C GLN A 7 -11.93 -20.07 -7.01
N VAL A 8 -12.53 -19.04 -6.43
CA VAL A 8 -11.84 -17.79 -6.03
C VAL A 8 -11.09 -17.95 -4.70
N PHE A 9 -11.51 -18.87 -3.84
CA PHE A 9 -10.99 -19.04 -2.49
C PHE A 9 -9.80 -20.00 -2.35
N ASN A 10 -9.22 -20.45 -3.44
CA ASN A 10 -8.21 -21.53 -3.41
C ASN A 10 -6.75 -21.05 -3.49
N THR A 11 -6.46 -19.78 -3.18
CA THR A 11 -5.09 -19.33 -3.01
C THR A 11 -4.66 -19.42 -1.55
N SER A 12 -3.43 -19.87 -1.29
CA SER A 12 -2.87 -20.00 0.07
C SER A 12 -2.99 -18.71 0.89
N SER A 13 -2.86 -17.55 0.26
CA SER A 13 -3.00 -16.25 0.92
C SER A 13 -4.44 -15.95 1.34
N THR A 14 -5.44 -16.36 0.56
CA THR A 14 -6.85 -16.15 0.91
C THR A 14 -7.26 -17.07 2.08
N LEU A 15 -6.85 -18.33 2.05
CA LEU A 15 -7.10 -19.27 3.15
C LEU A 15 -6.46 -18.77 4.46
N PHE A 16 -5.22 -18.32 4.42
CA PHE A 16 -4.54 -17.75 5.57
C PHE A 16 -5.26 -16.51 6.14
N THR A 17 -5.78 -15.63 5.27
CA THR A 17 -6.55 -14.44 5.70
C THR A 17 -7.83 -14.84 6.42
N LEU A 18 -8.55 -15.86 5.91
CA LEU A 18 -9.77 -16.37 6.53
C LEU A 18 -9.48 -17.02 7.89
N GLU A 19 -8.40 -17.80 8.00
CA GLU A 19 -7.97 -18.40 9.27
C GLU A 19 -7.63 -17.35 10.31
N LEU A 20 -6.92 -16.28 9.93
CA LEU A 20 -6.62 -15.14 10.82
C LEU A 20 -7.89 -14.41 11.23
N PHE A 21 -8.82 -14.18 10.30
CA PHE A 21 -10.10 -13.53 10.59
C PHE A 21 -10.90 -14.36 11.61
N ASP A 22 -11.03 -15.67 11.41
CA ASP A 22 -11.76 -16.56 12.32
C ASP A 22 -11.10 -16.63 13.70
N LYS A 23 -9.77 -16.64 13.76
CA LYS A 23 -9.00 -16.69 15.01
C LYS A 23 -9.14 -15.42 15.87
N TYR A 24 -9.17 -14.25 15.23
CA TYR A 24 -9.18 -12.96 15.91
C TYR A 24 -10.50 -12.20 15.77
N LYS A 25 -11.57 -12.89 15.39
CA LYS A 25 -12.89 -12.31 15.14
C LYS A 25 -13.38 -11.50 16.34
N ASN A 26 -13.70 -10.23 16.09
CA ASN A 26 -14.33 -9.33 17.04
C ASN A 26 -15.13 -8.25 16.29
N ASP A 27 -15.88 -7.42 16.99
CA ASP A 27 -16.78 -6.42 16.40
C ASP A 27 -16.05 -5.33 15.60
N ASN A 28 -14.74 -5.15 15.82
CA ASN A 28 -13.92 -4.16 15.14
C ASN A 28 -13.13 -4.75 13.95
N LEU A 29 -13.21 -6.06 13.73
CA LEU A 29 -12.51 -6.73 12.63
C LEU A 29 -13.48 -7.01 11.50
N ILE A 30 -13.23 -6.40 10.34
CA ILE A 30 -14.05 -6.55 9.14
C ILE A 30 -13.21 -7.21 8.04
N LEU A 31 -13.74 -8.26 7.45
CA LEU A 31 -13.16 -8.86 6.26
C LEU A 31 -13.54 -8.02 5.04
N ALA A 32 -12.53 -7.50 4.33
CA ALA A 32 -12.76 -6.76 3.09
C ALA A 32 -13.43 -7.66 2.03
N PRO A 33 -14.28 -7.09 1.16
CA PRO A 33 -14.88 -7.85 0.08
C PRO A 33 -13.81 -8.35 -0.90
N PHE A 34 -14.15 -9.38 -1.66
CA PHE A 34 -13.32 -9.81 -2.77
C PHE A 34 -13.44 -8.80 -3.94
N PHE A 35 -12.29 -8.39 -4.48
CA PHE A 35 -12.23 -7.47 -5.61
C PHE A 35 -12.02 -8.23 -6.92
N LEU A 36 -12.86 -7.94 -7.92
CA LEU A 36 -12.79 -8.58 -9.24
C LEU A 36 -11.65 -8.02 -10.11
N ASP A 37 -11.25 -6.77 -9.86
CA ASP A 37 -10.21 -6.10 -10.62
C ASP A 37 -9.39 -5.11 -9.76
N PRO A 38 -8.21 -4.68 -10.25
CA PRO A 38 -7.36 -3.73 -9.54
C PRO A 38 -7.99 -2.35 -9.31
N ILE A 39 -8.95 -1.93 -10.13
CA ILE A 39 -9.61 -0.63 -10.01
C ILE A 39 -10.49 -0.63 -8.77
N GLN A 40 -11.27 -1.70 -8.57
CA GLN A 40 -12.10 -1.88 -7.38
C GLN A 40 -11.25 -1.92 -6.11
N ALA A 41 -10.15 -2.70 -6.13
CA ALA A 41 -9.23 -2.79 -5.00
C ALA A 41 -8.62 -1.41 -4.67
N LYS A 42 -8.16 -0.67 -5.67
CA LYS A 42 -7.62 0.68 -5.48
C LYS A 42 -8.68 1.66 -4.96
N SER A 43 -9.90 1.59 -5.47
CA SER A 43 -11.01 2.43 -5.01
C SER A 43 -11.35 2.16 -3.54
N TYR A 44 -11.33 0.91 -3.12
CA TYR A 44 -11.51 0.54 -1.72
C TYR A 44 -10.38 1.10 -0.83
N ILE A 45 -9.12 0.89 -1.24
CA ILE A 45 -7.94 1.41 -0.53
C ILE A 45 -8.02 2.94 -0.40
N ALA A 46 -8.46 3.65 -1.44
CA ALA A 46 -8.57 5.11 -1.44
C ALA A 46 -9.56 5.67 -0.40
N GLY A 47 -10.45 4.85 0.12
CA GLY A 47 -11.39 5.20 1.19
C GLY A 47 -10.90 4.94 2.62
N LEU A 48 -9.67 4.44 2.79
CA LEU A 48 -9.12 4.12 4.10
C LEU A 48 -8.42 5.32 4.74
N ASP A 49 -8.44 5.41 6.06
CA ASP A 49 -7.71 6.42 6.84
C ASP A 49 -6.23 6.09 7.02
N PHE A 50 -5.88 4.82 6.90
CA PHE A 50 -4.52 4.31 7.03
C PHE A 50 -4.41 2.92 6.38
N PHE A 51 -3.29 2.65 5.71
CA PHE A 51 -3.05 1.37 5.05
C PHE A 51 -1.71 0.77 5.48
N VAL A 52 -1.72 -0.51 5.82
CA VAL A 52 -0.50 -1.31 6.05
C VAL A 52 -0.45 -2.42 5.01
N GLY A 53 0.68 -2.58 4.34
CA GLY A 53 0.78 -3.59 3.30
C GLY A 53 2.18 -4.13 3.07
N ALA A 54 2.25 -5.43 2.77
CA ALA A 54 3.47 -6.10 2.34
C ALA A 54 3.56 -6.28 0.81
N ARG A 55 2.52 -5.91 0.08
CA ARG A 55 2.52 -5.93 -1.39
C ARG A 55 2.79 -4.54 -1.94
N MET A 56 3.86 -4.41 -2.75
CA MET A 56 4.29 -3.11 -3.29
C MET A 56 3.17 -2.38 -4.03
N HIS A 57 2.45 -3.06 -4.93
CA HIS A 57 1.40 -2.42 -5.72
C HIS A 57 0.22 -1.91 -4.88
N SER A 58 -0.14 -2.59 -3.79
CA SER A 58 -1.16 -2.10 -2.86
C SER A 58 -0.68 -0.88 -2.07
N CYS A 59 0.59 -0.85 -1.68
CA CYS A 59 1.20 0.34 -1.04
C CYS A 59 1.27 1.52 -2.01
N ILE A 60 1.58 1.28 -3.30
CA ILE A 60 1.54 2.30 -4.36
C ILE A 60 0.11 2.80 -4.56
N ALA A 61 -0.89 1.91 -4.53
CA ALA A 61 -2.30 2.28 -4.64
C ALA A 61 -2.71 3.22 -3.50
N ALA A 62 -2.35 2.92 -2.25
CA ALA A 62 -2.60 3.77 -1.10
C ALA A 62 -1.89 5.13 -1.24
N PHE A 63 -0.58 5.13 -1.49
CA PHE A 63 0.23 6.34 -1.65
C PHE A 63 -0.31 7.26 -2.75
N SER A 64 -0.57 6.70 -3.95
CA SER A 64 -1.08 7.47 -5.09
C SER A 64 -2.52 7.97 -4.92
N SER A 65 -3.25 7.45 -3.95
CA SER A 65 -4.59 7.91 -3.56
C SER A 65 -4.56 8.89 -2.38
N GLY A 66 -3.37 9.23 -1.86
CA GLY A 66 -3.21 10.14 -0.73
C GLY A 66 -3.47 9.50 0.63
N VAL A 67 -3.60 8.18 0.68
CA VAL A 67 -3.84 7.45 1.93
C VAL A 67 -2.53 7.25 2.68
N PRO A 68 -2.43 7.66 3.96
CA PRO A 68 -1.30 7.35 4.82
C PRO A 68 -0.99 5.86 4.80
N VAL A 69 0.24 5.50 4.46
CA VAL A 69 0.62 4.10 4.23
C VAL A 69 1.86 3.73 5.02
N PHE A 70 1.87 2.52 5.58
CA PHE A 70 3.04 1.90 6.18
C PHE A 70 3.43 0.64 5.38
N PRO A 71 4.37 0.75 4.42
CA PRO A 71 4.90 -0.40 3.70
C PRO A 71 5.69 -1.32 4.62
N MET A 72 5.40 -2.61 4.59
CA MET A 72 6.19 -3.66 5.23
C MET A 72 7.19 -4.19 4.21
N ALA A 73 8.40 -3.64 4.20
CA ALA A 73 9.41 -3.90 3.19
C ALA A 73 10.13 -5.22 3.45
N TYR A 74 10.03 -6.15 2.51
CA TYR A 74 10.78 -7.41 2.51
C TYR A 74 11.81 -7.50 1.38
N SER A 75 12.00 -6.42 0.63
CA SER A 75 12.97 -6.38 -0.47
C SER A 75 13.48 -4.96 -0.70
N ARG A 76 14.67 -4.87 -1.31
CA ARG A 76 15.32 -3.58 -1.68
C ARG A 76 14.45 -2.70 -2.59
N LYS A 77 13.49 -3.28 -3.32
CA LYS A 77 12.58 -2.52 -4.20
C LYS A 77 11.72 -1.52 -3.43
N PHE A 78 11.30 -1.86 -2.21
CA PHE A 78 10.57 -0.95 -1.35
C PHE A 78 11.41 0.27 -0.96
N ASN A 79 12.66 0.04 -0.52
CA ASN A 79 13.58 1.12 -0.18
C ASN A 79 13.82 2.04 -1.38
N GLY A 80 14.14 1.48 -2.55
CA GLY A 80 14.36 2.26 -3.78
C GLY A 80 13.16 3.11 -4.18
N LEU A 81 11.94 2.60 -4.04
CA LEU A 81 10.75 3.36 -4.37
C LEU A 81 10.37 4.36 -3.28
N PHE A 82 10.11 3.89 -2.07
CA PHE A 82 9.54 4.75 -1.02
C PHE A 82 10.59 5.68 -0.43
N LYS A 83 11.74 5.17 -0.02
CA LYS A 83 12.79 5.97 0.62
C LYS A 83 13.55 6.83 -0.39
N ASP A 84 14.16 6.20 -1.40
CA ASP A 84 15.10 6.90 -2.29
C ASP A 84 14.35 7.76 -3.33
N THR A 85 13.24 7.26 -3.90
CA THR A 85 12.51 7.95 -4.96
C THR A 85 11.46 8.91 -4.42
N LEU A 86 10.59 8.46 -3.52
CA LEU A 86 9.47 9.23 -2.99
C LEU A 86 9.84 10.02 -1.73
N GLN A 87 11.04 9.82 -1.18
CA GLN A 87 11.50 10.44 0.07
C GLN A 87 10.51 10.22 1.22
N TYR A 88 9.96 9.00 1.28
CA TYR A 88 8.98 8.57 2.26
C TYR A 88 9.57 7.46 3.13
N GLU A 89 9.91 7.79 4.37
CA GLU A 89 10.66 6.91 5.29
C GLU A 89 9.78 6.11 6.25
N TRP A 90 8.47 6.33 6.24
CA TRP A 90 7.52 5.64 7.11
C TRP A 90 7.23 4.22 6.62
N MET A 91 8.16 3.32 6.91
CA MET A 91 8.08 1.92 6.50
C MET A 91 8.82 1.02 7.50
N GLY A 92 8.45 -0.25 7.57
CA GLY A 92 9.16 -1.27 8.35
C GLY A 92 10.08 -2.09 7.47
N ASP A 93 11.32 -2.30 7.88
CA ASP A 93 12.28 -3.19 7.23
C ASP A 93 12.15 -4.61 7.81
N CYS A 94 11.25 -5.42 7.24
CA CYS A 94 10.98 -6.78 7.70
C CYS A 94 12.16 -7.76 7.50
N VAL A 95 13.28 -7.30 6.91
CA VAL A 95 14.49 -8.10 6.74
C VAL A 95 15.47 -7.85 7.88
N ASN A 96 15.64 -6.61 8.30
CA ASN A 96 16.67 -6.18 9.25
C ASN A 96 16.12 -5.80 10.63
N GLU A 97 14.85 -5.44 10.73
CA GLU A 97 14.19 -5.10 12.01
C GLU A 97 13.48 -6.32 12.61
N SER A 98 13.40 -6.38 13.93
CA SER A 98 12.59 -7.37 14.64
C SER A 98 11.09 -7.08 14.45
N ASN A 99 10.25 -8.09 14.69
CA ASN A 99 8.80 -7.92 14.62
C ASN A 99 8.30 -6.82 15.58
N ASP A 100 8.89 -6.71 16.77
CA ASP A 100 8.51 -5.71 17.76
C ASP A 100 8.89 -4.28 17.32
N GLU A 101 10.04 -4.11 16.67
CA GLU A 101 10.46 -2.84 16.08
C GLU A 101 9.52 -2.43 14.94
N VAL A 102 9.25 -3.34 13.99
CA VAL A 102 8.31 -3.09 12.89
C VAL A 102 6.92 -2.72 13.41
N PHE A 103 6.43 -3.44 14.43
CA PHE A 103 5.12 -3.17 15.04
C PHE A 103 5.08 -1.81 15.76
N THR A 104 6.16 -1.44 16.46
CA THR A 104 6.30 -0.14 17.11
C THR A 104 6.29 0.98 16.08
N ASN A 105 7.10 0.86 15.02
CA ASN A 105 7.15 1.82 13.92
C ASN A 105 5.79 1.96 13.21
N MET A 106 5.07 0.86 13.04
CA MET A 106 3.72 0.87 12.47
C MET A 106 2.72 1.64 13.35
N LYS A 107 2.76 1.44 14.68
CA LYS A 107 1.91 2.19 15.61
C LYS A 107 2.24 3.68 15.59
N ASP A 108 3.51 4.02 15.55
CA ASP A 108 3.96 5.41 15.45
C ASP A 108 3.49 6.06 14.14
N ALA A 109 3.57 5.34 13.02
CA ALA A 109 3.04 5.79 11.75
C ALA A 109 1.52 6.04 11.83
N PHE A 110 0.76 5.13 12.42
CA PHE A 110 -0.68 5.30 12.60
C PHE A 110 -1.02 6.53 13.47
N ASN A 111 -0.30 6.74 14.57
CA ASN A 111 -0.51 7.88 15.44
C ASN A 111 -0.15 9.22 14.76
N ASN A 112 0.77 9.19 13.79
CA ASN A 112 1.21 10.36 13.04
C ASN A 112 0.61 10.42 11.61
N ARG A 113 -0.52 9.78 11.35
CA ARG A 113 -1.09 9.66 10.00
C ARG A 113 -1.38 10.99 9.31
N GLU A 114 -1.66 12.05 10.04
CA GLU A 114 -1.80 13.41 9.48
C GLU A 114 -0.46 13.92 8.91
N LEU A 115 0.65 13.66 9.61
CA LEU A 115 1.98 13.98 9.12
C LEU A 115 2.30 13.17 7.86
N LEU A 116 1.95 11.88 7.84
CA LEU A 116 2.13 11.02 6.68
C LEU A 116 1.31 11.53 5.48
N PHE A 117 0.07 11.93 5.71
CA PHE A 117 -0.78 12.53 4.66
C PHE A 117 -0.11 13.76 4.03
N ASN A 118 0.38 14.68 4.86
CA ASN A 118 1.07 15.86 4.38
C ASN A 118 2.37 15.53 3.63
N LYS A 119 3.10 14.51 4.10
CA LYS A 119 4.32 14.03 3.43
C LYS A 119 4.02 13.41 2.06
N ILE A 120 2.96 12.61 1.94
CA ILE A 120 2.51 12.05 0.67
C ILE A 120 2.11 13.16 -0.29
N LYS A 121 1.38 14.16 0.19
CA LYS A 121 0.97 15.32 -0.60
C LYS A 121 2.19 16.07 -1.15
N SER A 122 3.16 16.42 -0.29
CA SER A 122 4.38 17.11 -0.74
C SER A 122 5.20 16.25 -1.71
N SER A 123 5.39 14.97 -1.45
CA SER A 123 6.07 14.05 -2.36
C SER A 123 5.37 13.97 -3.72
N THR A 124 4.06 13.96 -3.74
CA THR A 124 3.27 13.95 -4.99
C THR A 124 3.48 15.24 -5.79
N GLU A 125 3.41 16.40 -5.13
CA GLU A 125 3.59 17.70 -5.80
C GLU A 125 5.03 17.94 -6.26
N ASP A 126 6.01 17.64 -5.40
CA ASP A 126 7.40 18.04 -5.62
C ASP A 126 8.22 17.00 -6.39
N ILE A 127 7.80 15.72 -6.37
CA ILE A 127 8.55 14.63 -6.98
C ILE A 127 7.75 13.97 -8.11
N VAL A 128 6.52 13.47 -7.82
CA VAL A 128 5.77 12.65 -8.77
C VAL A 128 5.28 13.45 -9.96
N LYS A 129 4.63 14.60 -9.73
CA LYS A 129 4.09 15.44 -10.81
C LYS A 129 5.17 15.96 -11.76
N PRO A 130 6.31 16.52 -11.29
CA PRO A 130 7.39 16.97 -12.19
C PRO A 130 7.96 15.84 -13.04
N ARG A 131 8.13 14.63 -12.46
CA ARG A 131 8.62 13.45 -13.19
C ARG A 131 7.63 12.98 -14.26
N LEU A 132 6.32 13.05 -13.98
CA LEU A 132 5.29 12.71 -14.97
C LEU A 132 5.27 13.70 -16.13
N ILE A 133 5.48 14.99 -15.89
CA ILE A 133 5.60 16.02 -16.94
C ILE A 133 6.80 15.70 -17.81
N LEU A 134 7.98 15.52 -17.20
CA LEU A 134 9.22 15.17 -17.92
C LEU A 134 9.05 13.88 -18.75
N LEU A 135 8.43 12.85 -18.18
CA LEU A 135 8.16 11.60 -18.90
C LEU A 135 7.29 11.84 -20.15
N LYS A 136 6.22 12.63 -20.00
CA LYS A 136 5.34 12.98 -21.15
C LYS A 136 6.10 13.73 -22.24
N GLU A 137 6.97 14.66 -21.88
CA GLU A 137 7.80 15.39 -22.82
C GLU A 137 8.76 14.44 -23.57
N LYS A 138 9.45 13.57 -22.83
CA LYS A 138 10.37 12.58 -23.42
C LYS A 138 9.66 11.59 -24.35
N ILE A 139 8.47 11.14 -24.00
CA ILE A 139 7.68 10.27 -24.89
C ILE A 139 7.31 11.01 -26.19
N LYS A 140 6.92 12.29 -26.11
CA LYS A 140 6.63 13.07 -27.32
C LYS A 140 7.85 13.21 -28.23
N GLU A 141 9.05 13.44 -27.67
CA GLU A 141 10.31 13.52 -28.43
C GLU A 141 10.62 12.22 -29.21
N ILE A 142 10.19 11.04 -28.67
CA ILE A 142 10.45 9.74 -29.28
C ILE A 142 9.44 9.39 -30.40
N ILE A 143 8.20 9.88 -30.26
CA ILE A 143 7.09 9.53 -31.17
C ILE A 143 7.07 10.41 -32.42
N ILE A 144 7.69 11.56 -32.38
CA ILE A 144 7.84 12.46 -33.52
C ILE A 144 9.10 12.13 -34.31
#